data_a50de5ae0835db8954d3bff7f82d8ebf
#
_entry.id   a50de5ae0835db8954d3bff7f82d8ebf
#
_cell.length_a   1.000
_cell.length_b   1.000
_cell.length_c   1.000
_cell.angle_alpha   90.00
_cell.angle_beta   90.00
_cell.angle_gamma   90.00
#
_symmetry.space_group_name_H-M   'P 1'
#
loop_
_entity.id
_entity.type
_entity.pdbx_description
1 polymer ?
#
loop_
_entity_poly.entity_id
_entity_poly.type
_entity_poly.pdbx_seq_one_letter_code
_entity_poly.pdbx_strand_id
1 'polypeptide(L)'
;MAAPTYTWEYVTNLYGLGAPVITTLEATSGLYTKIGTLLVMSSGQVDEATASVVLPVGLAAETISVAATAADPVKVMLLRPGDVIKGTADADASSYSGFSGKLFDFNTDGSLDVADTSGGCASIWRTEDSGLTVFIVLTIFATS
;
A
#
# COMPACT_ATOMS: atom_id res chain seq x y z
N MET A 1 -11.46 12.23 -12.10
CA MET A 1 -10.80 11.67 -10.90
C MET A 1 -9.34 11.44 -11.21
N ALA A 2 -8.52 11.33 -10.20
CA ALA A 2 -7.09 11.11 -10.35
C ALA A 2 -6.65 10.02 -9.38
N ALA A 3 -5.46 9.45 -9.61
CA ALA A 3 -4.85 8.52 -8.68
C ALA A 3 -4.58 9.21 -7.33
N PRO A 4 -4.51 8.46 -6.23
CA PRO A 4 -4.10 9.00 -4.94
C PRO A 4 -2.77 9.75 -5.02
N THR A 5 -2.63 10.80 -4.23
CA THR A 5 -1.45 11.69 -4.28
C THR A 5 -0.17 10.96 -3.88
N TYR A 6 -0.23 10.14 -2.83
CA TYR A 6 0.95 9.50 -2.25
C TYR A 6 1.08 8.07 -2.76
N THR A 7 2.29 7.72 -3.14
CA THR A 7 2.64 6.42 -3.68
C THR A 7 3.65 5.75 -2.77
N TRP A 8 3.82 4.44 -2.98
CA TRP A 8 4.74 3.61 -2.21
C TRP A 8 5.71 2.93 -3.14
N GLU A 9 6.88 2.56 -2.62
CA GLU A 9 7.86 1.82 -3.39
C GLU A 9 8.40 0.63 -2.59
N TYR A 10 8.65 -0.46 -3.28
CA TYR A 10 9.29 -1.62 -2.69
C TYR A 10 10.74 -1.30 -2.33
N VAL A 11 11.17 -1.72 -1.15
CA VAL A 11 12.54 -1.51 -0.66
C VAL A 11 13.29 -2.83 -0.57
N THR A 12 12.77 -3.78 0.20
CA THR A 12 13.43 -5.06 0.45
C THR A 12 12.43 -6.06 1.02
N ASN A 13 12.86 -7.29 1.21
CA ASN A 13 12.09 -8.31 1.91
C ASN A 13 12.86 -8.79 3.13
N LEU A 14 12.24 -8.74 4.31
CA LEU A 14 12.89 -9.10 5.57
C LEU A 14 13.19 -10.59 5.70
N TYR A 15 12.57 -11.43 4.88
CA TYR A 15 12.80 -12.87 4.86
C TYR A 15 13.79 -13.31 3.79
N GLY A 16 14.42 -12.36 3.09
CA GLY A 16 15.39 -12.67 2.06
C GLY A 16 14.82 -13.13 0.73
N LEU A 17 13.53 -12.97 0.53
CA LEU A 17 12.92 -13.23 -0.78
C LEU A 17 13.39 -12.18 -1.79
N GLY A 18 13.53 -12.54 -3.04
CA GLY A 18 13.87 -11.59 -4.10
C GLY A 18 12.75 -10.56 -4.31
N ALA A 19 12.91 -9.72 -5.32
CA ALA A 19 11.91 -8.71 -5.65
C ALA A 19 10.53 -9.33 -5.94
N PRO A 20 9.42 -8.63 -5.62
CA PRO A 20 8.09 -9.14 -5.88
C PRO A 20 7.81 -9.35 -7.37
N VAL A 21 6.90 -10.26 -7.65
CA VAL A 21 6.44 -10.53 -9.01
C VAL A 21 5.50 -9.42 -9.47
N ILE A 22 5.67 -8.97 -10.70
CA ILE A 22 4.71 -8.11 -11.38
C ILE A 22 3.81 -9.00 -12.23
N THR A 23 2.51 -8.90 -12.00
CA THR A 23 1.50 -9.67 -12.73
C THR A 23 0.43 -8.74 -13.28
N THR A 24 -0.45 -9.29 -14.10
CA THR A 24 -1.57 -8.53 -14.65
C THR A 24 -2.85 -8.96 -13.97
N LEU A 25 -3.59 -7.99 -13.43
CA LEU A 25 -4.89 -8.18 -12.83
C LEU A 25 -5.93 -7.34 -13.57
N GLU A 26 -7.19 -7.55 -13.27
CA GLU A 26 -8.28 -6.80 -13.90
C GLU A 26 -8.63 -5.57 -13.09
N ALA A 27 -8.78 -4.44 -13.77
CA ALA A 27 -9.13 -3.18 -13.13
C ALA A 27 -10.63 -3.03 -12.89
N THR A 28 -10.98 -2.32 -11.82
CA THR A 28 -12.34 -1.79 -11.66
C THR A 28 -12.61 -0.68 -12.67
N SER A 29 -13.88 -0.47 -12.99
CA SER A 29 -14.28 0.67 -13.81
C SER A 29 -13.91 1.99 -13.11
N GLY A 30 -13.28 2.90 -13.84
CA GLY A 30 -12.89 4.20 -13.32
C GLY A 30 -11.56 4.26 -12.59
N LEU A 31 -10.77 3.18 -12.60
CA LEU A 31 -9.49 3.15 -11.91
C LEU A 31 -8.48 4.11 -12.56
N TYR A 32 -7.81 4.88 -11.71
CA TYR A 32 -6.62 5.65 -12.05
C TYR A 32 -5.47 5.21 -11.16
N THR A 33 -4.26 5.13 -11.71
CA THR A 33 -3.07 4.78 -10.93
C THR A 33 -1.89 5.66 -11.31
N LYS A 34 -0.96 5.79 -10.34
CA LYS A 34 0.44 6.13 -10.57
C LYS A 34 1.25 4.90 -10.20
N ILE A 35 2.48 4.80 -10.68
CA ILE A 35 3.40 3.75 -10.22
C ILE A 35 3.55 3.90 -8.71
N GLY A 36 3.25 2.82 -7.96
CA GLY A 36 3.29 2.82 -6.51
C GLY A 36 1.96 3.09 -5.81
N THR A 37 0.87 3.30 -6.54
CA THR A 37 -0.46 3.40 -5.93
C THR A 37 -0.81 2.08 -5.24
N LEU A 38 -1.24 2.17 -3.97
CA LEU A 38 -1.74 0.99 -3.24
C LEU A 38 -3.03 0.51 -3.85
N LEU A 39 -3.09 -0.79 -4.09
CA LEU A 39 -4.26 -1.44 -4.71
C LEU A 39 -4.82 -2.52 -3.81
N VAL A 40 -6.13 -2.66 -3.83
CA VAL A 40 -6.88 -3.69 -3.10
C VAL A 40 -7.72 -4.50 -4.07
N MET A 41 -8.10 -5.72 -3.66
CA MET A 41 -9.06 -6.52 -4.43
C MET A 41 -10.48 -6.12 -4.05
N SER A 42 -11.31 -5.89 -5.06
CA SER A 42 -12.73 -5.58 -4.91
C SER A 42 -13.51 -6.39 -5.93
N SER A 43 -14.25 -7.38 -5.47
CA SER A 43 -15.08 -8.25 -6.34
C SER A 43 -14.30 -8.85 -7.51
N GLY A 44 -13.07 -9.32 -7.25
CA GLY A 44 -12.22 -9.95 -8.27
C GLY A 44 -11.46 -8.99 -9.16
N GLN A 45 -11.58 -7.70 -8.95
CA GLN A 45 -10.87 -6.66 -9.68
C GLN A 45 -10.04 -5.80 -8.73
N VAL A 46 -9.04 -5.10 -9.23
CA VAL A 46 -8.24 -4.20 -8.40
C VAL A 46 -8.79 -2.79 -8.44
N ASP A 47 -8.78 -2.18 -7.27
CA ASP A 47 -9.18 -0.79 -7.06
C ASP A 47 -8.15 -0.09 -6.19
N GLU A 48 -8.16 1.24 -6.14
CA GLU A 48 -7.29 1.97 -5.25
C GLU A 48 -7.65 1.68 -3.79
N ALA A 49 -6.64 1.63 -2.91
CA ALA A 49 -6.88 1.46 -1.49
C ALA A 49 -7.57 2.71 -0.94
N THR A 50 -8.60 2.48 -0.14
CA THR A 50 -9.36 3.54 0.53
C THR A 50 -9.04 3.54 2.03
N ALA A 51 -9.52 4.55 2.74
CA ALA A 51 -9.25 4.74 4.16
C ALA A 51 -9.81 3.66 5.07
N SER A 52 -10.64 2.77 4.61
CA SER A 52 -11.16 1.71 5.47
C SER A 52 -10.34 0.45 5.35
N VAL A 53 -10.46 -0.38 6.35
CA VAL A 53 -9.65 -1.55 6.67
C VAL A 53 -9.63 -2.59 5.56
N VAL A 54 -8.86 -2.37 4.52
CA VAL A 54 -8.69 -3.38 3.47
C VAL A 54 -7.19 -3.61 3.28
N LEU A 55 -6.79 -4.88 3.35
CA LEU A 55 -5.39 -5.24 3.12
C LEU A 55 -5.03 -5.02 1.65
N PRO A 56 -4.04 -4.17 1.35
CA PRO A 56 -3.59 -4.00 -0.03
C PRO A 56 -3.05 -5.30 -0.62
N VAL A 57 -3.35 -5.56 -1.87
CA VAL A 57 -2.82 -6.71 -2.59
C VAL A 57 -1.47 -6.40 -3.21
N GLY A 58 -1.23 -5.16 -3.55
CA GLY A 58 0.00 -4.77 -4.24
C GLY A 58 0.10 -3.29 -4.54
N LEU A 59 1.12 -2.97 -5.30
CA LEU A 59 1.38 -1.62 -5.79
C LEU A 59 1.18 -1.59 -7.31
N ALA A 60 0.56 -0.54 -7.82
CA ALA A 60 0.46 -0.36 -9.26
C ALA A 60 1.85 -0.29 -9.88
N ALA A 61 2.09 -1.05 -10.94
CA ALA A 61 3.37 -1.07 -11.65
C ALA A 61 3.29 -0.29 -12.96
N GLU A 62 2.19 0.41 -13.21
CA GLU A 62 2.01 1.28 -14.37
C GLU A 62 1.10 2.45 -14.01
N THR A 63 1.17 3.49 -14.82
CA THR A 63 0.31 4.67 -14.68
C THR A 63 -0.92 4.51 -15.58
N ILE A 64 -2.10 4.69 -15.01
CA ILE A 64 -3.37 4.76 -15.73
C ILE A 64 -3.87 6.19 -15.61
N SER A 65 -3.76 6.95 -16.68
CA SER A 65 -4.11 8.38 -16.70
C SER A 65 -5.47 8.65 -17.33
N VAL A 66 -6.09 7.65 -17.92
CA VAL A 66 -7.46 7.69 -18.44
C VAL A 66 -8.24 6.61 -17.71
N ALA A 67 -9.41 6.93 -17.21
CA ALA A 67 -10.21 6.02 -16.41
C ALA A 67 -10.32 4.63 -17.06
N ALA A 68 -9.96 3.60 -16.33
CA ALA A 68 -10.03 2.23 -16.83
C ALA A 68 -11.47 1.82 -17.08
N THR A 69 -11.65 0.99 -18.09
CA THR A 69 -12.89 0.24 -18.28
C THR A 69 -12.82 -1.01 -17.42
N ALA A 70 -13.94 -1.47 -16.89
CA ALA A 70 -13.99 -2.70 -16.09
C ALA A 70 -13.29 -3.86 -16.81
N ALA A 71 -12.47 -4.61 -16.07
CA ALA A 71 -11.66 -5.73 -16.55
C ALA A 71 -10.49 -5.37 -17.47
N ASP A 72 -10.19 -4.08 -17.66
CA ASP A 72 -8.96 -3.70 -18.35
C ASP A 72 -7.74 -4.27 -17.60
N PRO A 73 -6.69 -4.74 -18.32
CA PRO A 73 -5.49 -5.26 -17.66
C PRO A 73 -4.72 -4.13 -16.97
N VAL A 74 -4.25 -4.41 -15.76
CA VAL A 74 -3.37 -3.50 -15.02
C VAL A 74 -2.21 -4.28 -14.43
N LYS A 75 -1.00 -3.76 -14.56
CA LYS A 75 0.20 -4.37 -14.00
C LYS A 75 0.31 -4.03 -12.53
N VAL A 76 0.48 -5.05 -11.71
CA VAL A 76 0.51 -4.95 -10.25
C VAL A 76 1.73 -5.69 -9.72
N MET A 77 2.50 -5.04 -8.87
CA MET A 77 3.54 -5.67 -8.07
C MET A 77 2.86 -6.29 -6.84
N LEU A 78 2.79 -7.61 -6.79
CA LEU A 78 2.16 -8.31 -5.67
C LEU A 78 3.02 -8.24 -4.43
N LEU A 79 2.45 -7.78 -3.33
CA LEU A 79 3.15 -7.70 -2.05
C LEU A 79 3.06 -9.04 -1.32
N ARG A 80 4.16 -9.39 -0.64
CA ARG A 80 4.34 -10.66 0.06
C ARG A 80 4.65 -10.40 1.53
N PRO A 81 4.52 -11.42 2.39
CA PRO A 81 4.97 -11.30 3.77
C PRO A 81 6.44 -10.86 3.82
N GLY A 82 6.71 -9.89 4.70
CA GLY A 82 8.05 -9.36 4.88
C GLY A 82 8.50 -8.34 3.84
N ASP A 83 7.72 -8.06 2.81
CA ASP A 83 8.04 -6.98 1.88
C ASP A 83 7.94 -5.64 2.60
N VAL A 84 9.01 -4.87 2.54
CA VAL A 84 9.07 -3.52 3.10
C VAL A 84 8.78 -2.53 1.98
N ILE A 85 7.81 -1.67 2.20
CA ILE A 85 7.50 -0.57 1.30
C ILE A 85 7.69 0.76 1.99
N LYS A 86 8.09 1.76 1.24
CA LYS A 86 8.42 3.10 1.72
C LYS A 86 7.40 4.09 1.20
N GLY A 87 6.91 4.95 2.07
CA GLY A 87 5.95 5.98 1.69
C GLY A 87 5.85 7.08 2.73
N THR A 88 4.78 7.84 2.64
CA THR A 88 4.56 9.04 3.45
C THR A 88 3.52 8.79 4.53
N ALA A 89 3.80 9.25 5.75
CA ALA A 89 2.84 9.31 6.85
C ALA A 89 2.18 10.69 6.90
N ASP A 90 0.95 10.75 7.37
CA ASP A 90 0.22 12.02 7.49
C ASP A 90 0.64 12.84 8.72
N ALA A 91 1.43 12.25 9.62
CA ALA A 91 1.98 12.93 10.80
C ALA A 91 3.25 12.20 11.25
N ASP A 92 3.96 12.76 12.23
CA ASP A 92 5.18 12.16 12.78
C ASP A 92 4.91 10.79 13.38
N ALA A 93 5.47 9.75 12.77
CA ALA A 93 5.32 8.36 13.19
C ALA A 93 6.55 7.82 13.93
N SER A 94 7.52 8.66 14.28
CA SER A 94 8.81 8.21 14.83
C SER A 94 8.67 7.40 16.12
N SER A 95 7.65 7.67 16.93
CA SER A 95 7.42 6.92 18.17
C SER A 95 6.94 5.48 17.94
N TYR A 96 6.58 5.12 16.73
CA TYR A 96 6.05 3.79 16.38
C TYR A 96 7.04 2.92 15.61
N SER A 97 8.27 3.36 15.42
CA SER A 97 9.28 2.57 14.73
C SER A 97 9.65 1.30 15.52
N GLY A 98 10.24 0.33 14.85
CA GLY A 98 10.68 -0.91 15.49
C GLY A 98 9.55 -1.89 15.78
N PHE A 99 8.49 -1.88 14.99
CA PHE A 99 7.36 -2.79 15.18
C PHE A 99 6.73 -2.67 16.56
N SER A 100 6.23 -1.49 16.85
CA SER A 100 5.68 -1.13 18.18
C SER A 100 4.44 -1.95 18.60
N GLY A 101 3.92 -2.79 17.74
CA GLY A 101 2.66 -3.53 17.98
C GLY A 101 1.41 -2.79 17.53
N LYS A 102 1.56 -1.58 16.99
CA LYS A 102 0.43 -0.84 16.43
C LYS A 102 0.26 -1.18 14.95
N LEU A 103 -0.97 -1.24 14.50
CA LEU A 103 -1.34 -1.52 13.12
C LEU A 103 -2.10 -0.33 12.55
N PHE A 104 -1.59 0.20 11.45
CA PHE A 104 -2.08 1.43 10.85
C PHE A 104 -2.85 1.17 9.57
N ASP A 105 -3.82 2.04 9.30
CA ASP A 105 -4.55 2.08 8.04
C ASP A 105 -3.96 3.15 7.11
N PHE A 106 -4.53 3.24 5.92
CA PHE A 106 -4.15 4.24 4.93
C PHE A 106 -5.28 5.25 4.75
N ASN A 107 -4.90 6.49 4.43
CA ASN A 107 -5.84 7.53 4.02
C ASN A 107 -6.20 7.38 2.54
N THR A 108 -7.27 8.05 2.12
CA THR A 108 -7.69 8.03 0.72
C THR A 108 -6.68 8.68 -0.22
N ASP A 109 -5.79 9.54 0.29
CA ASP A 109 -4.72 10.14 -0.49
C ASP A 109 -3.48 9.25 -0.64
N GLY A 110 -3.49 8.06 -0.05
CA GLY A 110 -2.41 7.09 -0.10
C GLY A 110 -1.40 7.19 1.03
N SER A 111 -1.51 8.18 1.91
CA SER A 111 -0.62 8.31 3.07
C SER A 111 -1.01 7.33 4.19
N LEU A 112 -0.06 7.06 5.10
CA LEU A 112 -0.34 6.28 6.30
C LEU A 112 -1.08 7.14 7.32
N ASP A 113 -2.18 6.61 7.86
CA ASP A 113 -2.98 7.29 8.89
C ASP A 113 -2.39 6.99 10.26
N VAL A 114 -1.57 7.90 10.78
CA VAL A 114 -0.87 7.72 12.05
C VAL A 114 -1.79 7.87 13.26
N ALA A 115 -2.92 8.53 13.10
CA ALA A 115 -3.88 8.67 14.20
C ALA A 115 -4.66 7.38 14.48
N ASP A 116 -4.77 6.49 13.51
CA ASP A 116 -5.47 5.21 13.66
C ASP A 116 -4.46 4.12 13.96
N THR A 117 -4.34 3.73 15.23
CA THR A 117 -3.33 2.81 15.73
C THR A 117 -3.82 1.40 15.97
N SER A 118 -5.04 1.08 15.59
CA SER A 118 -5.62 -0.24 15.78
C SER A 118 -6.52 -0.62 14.62
N GLY A 119 -6.63 -1.93 14.37
CA GLY A 119 -7.50 -2.44 13.32
C GLY A 119 -6.96 -2.31 11.91
N GLY A 120 -5.75 -1.82 11.74
CA GLY A 120 -5.11 -1.67 10.43
C GLY A 120 -4.31 -2.87 10.00
N CYS A 121 -3.51 -2.70 8.95
CA CYS A 121 -2.74 -3.77 8.34
C CYS A 121 -1.24 -3.46 8.21
N ALA A 122 -0.79 -2.27 8.55
CA ALA A 122 0.59 -1.84 8.35
C ALA A 122 1.33 -1.70 9.67
N SER A 123 2.47 -2.38 9.79
CA SER A 123 3.41 -2.20 10.91
C SER A 123 4.57 -1.35 10.47
N ILE A 124 5.00 -0.41 11.29
CA ILE A 124 6.13 0.46 10.98
C ILE A 124 7.43 -0.20 11.44
N TRP A 125 8.34 -0.44 10.47
CA TRP A 125 9.66 -0.97 10.75
C TRP A 125 10.62 0.15 11.18
N ARG A 126 10.68 1.21 10.40
CA ARG A 126 11.51 2.38 10.73
C ARG A 126 10.94 3.64 10.07
N THR A 127 11.47 4.79 10.49
CA THR A 127 11.07 6.08 9.97
C THR A 127 12.29 6.91 9.59
N GLU A 128 12.08 7.88 8.70
CA GLU A 128 13.04 8.90 8.30
C GLU A 128 12.31 10.24 8.22
N ASP A 129 13.06 11.31 7.93
CA ASP A 129 12.49 12.64 7.69
C ASP A 129 11.53 13.07 8.80
N SER A 130 12.06 13.08 10.04
CA SER A 130 11.29 13.48 11.23
C SER A 130 9.98 12.69 11.42
N GLY A 131 9.98 11.42 10.98
CA GLY A 131 8.85 10.54 11.13
C GLY A 131 7.79 10.66 10.04
N LEU A 132 8.03 11.47 9.01
CA LEU A 132 7.09 11.65 7.89
C LEU A 132 7.33 10.65 6.76
N THR A 133 8.49 10.04 6.69
CA THR A 133 8.76 8.92 5.79
C THR A 133 8.76 7.64 6.59
N VAL A 134 7.96 6.67 6.17
CA VAL A 134 7.79 5.40 6.88
C VAL A 134 8.15 4.22 5.99
N PHE A 135 8.78 3.22 6.62
CA PHE A 135 9.06 1.93 6.03
C PHE A 135 8.16 0.93 6.75
N ILE A 136 7.22 0.34 6.02
CA ILE A 136 6.19 -0.51 6.62
C ILE A 136 6.21 -1.91 6.05
N VAL A 137 5.66 -2.84 6.82
CA VAL A 137 5.38 -4.20 6.38
C VAL A 137 3.89 -4.43 6.57
N LEU A 138 3.24 -4.97 5.55
CA LEU A 138 1.83 -5.32 5.65
C LEU A 138 1.68 -6.65 6.39
N THR A 139 0.68 -6.73 7.26
CA THR A 139 0.36 -7.95 7.98
C THR A 139 -0.48 -8.87 7.08
N ILE A 140 0.15 -9.38 6.04
CA ILE A 140 -0.55 -10.16 5.01
C ILE A 140 -1.15 -11.44 5.58
N PHE A 141 -0.62 -11.88 6.69
CA PHE A 141 -1.18 -13.00 7.44
C PHE A 141 -1.99 -12.57 8.64
N ALA A 142 -2.39 -11.30 8.72
CA ALA A 142 -3.23 -10.89 9.81
C ALA A 142 -4.51 -11.69 9.73
N THR A 143 -4.59 -12.65 10.53
CA THR A 143 -5.83 -13.27 10.82
C THR A 143 -6.45 -12.45 11.91
N SER A 144 -7.55 -11.94 11.65
CA SER A 144 -8.38 -11.36 12.72
C SER A 144 -7.67 -11.23 14.05
#